data_ef3e745c7ecd143ee6f4b4ab9259c6eb
#
_entry.id   ef3e745c7ecd143ee6f4b4ab9259c6eb
#
_cell.length_a   1.000
_cell.length_b   1.000
_cell.length_c   1.000
_cell.angle_alpha   90.00
_cell.angle_beta   90.00
_cell.angle_gamma   90.00
#
_symmetry.space_group_name_H-M   'P 1'
#
loop_
_entity.id
_entity.type
_entity.pdbx_description
1 polymer ?
#
loop_
_entity_poly.entity_id
_entity_poly.type
_entity_poly.pdbx_seq_one_letter_code
_entity_poly.pdbx_strand_id
1 'polypeptide(L)'
;MKNKIMKLRVISFIKRETILTVSFFLALLSCFLVKPDREYLRYFTSNMGTMIILFCLMAVVAGLGSLGVFRYLGERLLERIRSQGGIMLLLVFLCFFGSMLITNDVALITFVPFGIMILEMAAMREKICCTVTLMTIGANLGSMFTPMGNPQNLYLYGLSGMKLLEFLFLMLPLTAAAALLLALSVVFYSKKGKIKLQMEEKTERPDLVRTAFYVFLFLLCLQTVNGTLPAEILLILILAAVAAGDKRLFAKVDYSLLLTFLCFFVFIGNINRFG
;
A
#
# COMPACT_ATOMS: atom_id res chain seq x y z
N MET A 1 -2.42 12.67 -38.93
CA MET A 1 -2.17 11.42 -38.19
C MET A 1 -1.62 11.66 -36.78
N LYS A 2 -0.59 12.48 -36.56
CA LYS A 2 -0.01 12.83 -35.22
C LYS A 2 -1.07 13.31 -34.20
N ASN A 3 -1.97 14.23 -34.58
CA ASN A 3 -2.98 14.78 -33.67
C ASN A 3 -4.04 13.74 -33.21
N LYS A 4 -4.35 12.76 -34.05
CA LYS A 4 -5.31 11.68 -33.70
C LYS A 4 -4.68 10.70 -32.70
N ILE A 5 -3.38 10.38 -32.87
CA ILE A 5 -2.61 9.53 -31.97
C ILE A 5 -2.43 10.24 -30.60
N MET A 6 -2.14 11.54 -30.60
CA MET A 6 -2.01 12.32 -29.37
C MET A 6 -3.33 12.40 -28.58
N LYS A 7 -4.48 12.64 -29.25
CA LYS A 7 -5.81 12.61 -28.61
C LYS A 7 -6.12 11.23 -28.00
N LEU A 8 -5.82 10.14 -28.70
CA LEU A 8 -6.05 8.79 -28.19
C LEU A 8 -5.18 8.48 -26.96
N ARG A 9 -3.92 8.93 -26.94
CA ARG A 9 -3.03 8.80 -25.77
C ARG A 9 -3.53 9.57 -24.56
N VAL A 10 -3.98 10.82 -24.76
CA VAL A 10 -4.55 11.65 -23.70
C VAL A 10 -5.83 11.02 -23.12
N ILE A 11 -6.75 10.57 -23.98
CA ILE A 11 -7.98 9.90 -23.53
C ILE A 11 -7.66 8.60 -22.78
N SER A 12 -6.70 7.82 -23.27
CA SER A 12 -6.25 6.60 -22.60
C SER A 12 -5.63 6.90 -21.23
N PHE A 13 -4.81 7.96 -21.11
CA PHE A 13 -4.24 8.41 -19.85
C PHE A 13 -5.33 8.85 -18.87
N ILE A 14 -6.27 9.69 -19.29
CA ILE A 14 -7.39 10.16 -18.46
C ILE A 14 -8.22 8.98 -17.93
N LYS A 15 -8.49 7.98 -18.77
CA LYS A 15 -9.24 6.78 -18.37
C LYS A 15 -8.46 5.88 -17.42
N ARG A 16 -7.13 5.81 -17.56
CA ARG A 16 -6.27 4.99 -16.69
C ARG A 16 -6.04 5.67 -15.35
N GLU A 17 -5.80 6.97 -15.35
CA GLU A 17 -5.46 7.79 -14.17
C GLU A 17 -6.61 8.75 -13.86
N THR A 18 -7.83 8.23 -13.72
CA THR A 18 -9.05 9.05 -13.53
C THR A 18 -8.96 9.87 -12.25
N ILE A 19 -8.49 9.27 -11.14
CA ILE A 19 -8.40 9.94 -9.83
C ILE A 19 -7.40 11.09 -9.90
N LEU A 20 -6.21 10.85 -10.46
CA LEU A 20 -5.22 11.91 -10.69
C LEU A 20 -5.79 13.04 -11.56
N THR A 21 -6.50 12.69 -12.62
CA THR A 21 -7.08 13.68 -13.53
C THR A 21 -8.10 14.55 -12.82
N VAL A 22 -9.02 13.95 -12.07
CA VAL A 22 -10.05 14.69 -11.30
C VAL A 22 -9.39 15.56 -10.22
N SER A 23 -8.46 15.01 -9.44
CA SER A 23 -7.76 15.77 -8.39
C SER A 23 -6.95 16.93 -8.95
N PHE A 24 -6.33 16.77 -10.14
CA PHE A 24 -5.61 17.83 -10.82
C PHE A 24 -6.55 18.99 -11.25
N PHE A 25 -7.71 18.66 -11.82
CA PHE A 25 -8.69 19.69 -12.19
C PHE A 25 -9.26 20.41 -10.97
N LEU A 26 -9.54 19.68 -9.87
CA LEU A 26 -9.99 20.29 -8.61
C LEU A 26 -8.94 21.22 -8.03
N ALA A 27 -7.67 20.80 -8.00
CA ALA A 27 -6.57 21.62 -7.56
C ALA A 27 -6.43 22.88 -8.42
N LEU A 28 -6.48 22.73 -9.75
CA LEU A 28 -6.39 23.83 -10.70
C LEU A 28 -7.55 24.84 -10.50
N LEU A 29 -8.79 24.37 -10.39
CA LEU A 29 -9.95 25.22 -10.13
C LEU A 29 -9.81 25.98 -8.81
N SER A 30 -9.35 25.31 -7.76
CA SER A 30 -9.14 25.95 -6.44
C SER A 30 -8.10 27.06 -6.49
N CYS A 31 -7.06 26.95 -7.33
CA CYS A 31 -6.06 27.99 -7.51
C CYS A 31 -6.61 29.26 -8.18
N PHE A 32 -7.69 29.17 -8.95
CA PHE A 32 -8.37 30.37 -9.50
C PHE A 32 -9.23 31.08 -8.45
N LEU A 33 -9.68 30.36 -7.43
CA LEU A 33 -10.55 30.88 -6.37
C LEU A 33 -9.76 31.61 -5.26
N VAL A 34 -8.54 31.14 -4.99
CA VAL A 34 -7.72 31.66 -3.88
C VAL A 34 -6.32 32.00 -4.38
N LYS A 35 -5.84 33.20 -4.11
CA LYS A 35 -4.47 33.60 -4.45
C LYS A 35 -3.46 32.92 -3.49
N PRO A 36 -2.34 32.41 -4.01
CA PRO A 36 -1.29 31.85 -3.16
C PRO A 36 -0.68 32.96 -2.28
N ASP A 37 -0.56 32.69 -0.99
CA ASP A 37 0.09 33.56 0.00
C ASP A 37 1.10 32.78 0.86
N ARG A 38 1.66 33.45 1.88
CA ARG A 38 2.64 32.82 2.80
C ARG A 38 2.03 31.71 3.63
N GLU A 39 0.76 31.79 3.97
CA GLU A 39 0.07 30.78 4.75
C GLU A 39 -0.13 29.48 3.95
N TYR A 40 -0.50 29.61 2.67
CA TYR A 40 -0.54 28.51 1.72
C TYR A 40 0.82 27.79 1.60
N LEU A 41 1.90 28.56 1.44
CA LEU A 41 3.25 27.99 1.38
C LEU A 41 3.60 27.21 2.67
N ARG A 42 3.22 27.75 3.81
CA ARG A 42 3.43 27.07 5.12
C ARG A 42 2.64 25.78 5.22
N TYR A 43 1.37 25.79 4.81
CA TYR A 43 0.55 24.57 4.76
C TYR A 43 1.15 23.52 3.83
N PHE A 44 1.59 23.93 2.64
CA PHE A 44 2.20 23.03 1.68
C PHE A 44 3.50 22.42 2.21
N THR A 45 4.39 23.25 2.77
CA THR A 45 5.66 22.75 3.34
C THR A 45 5.46 21.82 4.53
N SER A 46 4.44 22.07 5.37
CA SER A 46 4.14 21.17 6.51
C SER A 46 3.69 19.77 6.07
N ASN A 47 3.06 19.64 4.90
CA ASN A 47 2.61 18.36 4.36
C ASN A 47 3.66 17.65 3.48
N MET A 48 4.77 18.33 3.12
CA MET A 48 5.85 17.72 2.34
C MET A 48 6.50 16.54 3.06
N GLY A 49 6.59 16.57 4.40
CA GLY A 49 7.07 15.44 5.19
C GLY A 49 6.29 14.15 4.93
N THR A 50 4.96 14.23 4.87
CA THR A 50 4.09 13.09 4.53
C THR A 50 4.38 12.55 3.13
N MET A 51 4.57 13.44 2.13
CA MET A 51 4.91 13.04 0.76
C MET A 51 6.26 12.33 0.67
N ILE A 52 7.26 12.84 1.40
CA ILE A 52 8.60 12.23 1.49
C ILE A 52 8.50 10.84 2.10
N ILE A 53 7.78 10.68 3.20
CA ILE A 53 7.59 9.38 3.87
C ILE A 53 6.91 8.40 2.93
N LEU A 54 5.84 8.81 2.23
CA LEU A 54 5.14 7.98 1.25
C LEU A 54 6.08 7.50 0.15
N PHE A 55 6.85 8.41 -0.45
CA PHE A 55 7.83 8.06 -1.48
C PHE A 55 8.85 7.04 -0.96
N CYS A 56 9.43 7.30 0.22
CA CYS A 56 10.43 6.43 0.84
C CYS A 56 9.87 5.04 1.15
N LEU A 57 8.66 4.96 1.73
CA LEU A 57 7.98 3.69 2.01
C LEU A 57 7.74 2.90 0.74
N MET A 58 7.21 3.54 -0.33
CA MET A 58 6.98 2.86 -1.61
C MET A 58 8.29 2.31 -2.21
N ALA A 59 9.38 3.08 -2.18
CA ALA A 59 10.68 2.65 -2.71
C ALA A 59 11.24 1.45 -1.92
N VAL A 60 11.17 1.49 -0.59
CA VAL A 60 11.65 0.40 0.29
C VAL A 60 10.80 -0.87 0.11
N VAL A 61 9.48 -0.73 0.09
CA VAL A 61 8.56 -1.87 -0.09
C VAL A 61 8.72 -2.48 -1.49
N ALA A 62 8.94 -1.66 -2.54
CA ALA A 62 9.28 -2.15 -3.87
C ALA A 62 10.60 -2.94 -3.87
N GLY A 63 11.58 -2.55 -3.04
CA GLY A 63 12.81 -3.29 -2.81
C GLY A 63 12.56 -4.66 -2.20
N LEU A 64 11.83 -4.74 -1.09
CA LEU A 64 11.42 -6.01 -0.45
C LEU A 64 10.62 -6.91 -1.40
N GLY A 65 9.68 -6.33 -2.15
CA GLY A 65 8.89 -7.06 -3.17
C GLY A 65 9.75 -7.63 -4.29
N SER A 66 10.78 -6.87 -4.74
CA SER A 66 11.69 -7.33 -5.80
C SER A 66 12.56 -8.52 -5.40
N LEU A 67 12.79 -8.69 -4.10
CA LEU A 67 13.50 -9.84 -3.53
C LEU A 67 12.60 -11.06 -3.30
N GLY A 68 11.30 -10.97 -3.61
CA GLY A 68 10.35 -12.06 -3.43
C GLY A 68 10.01 -12.41 -1.98
N VAL A 69 10.37 -11.54 -1.01
CA VAL A 69 10.20 -11.78 0.43
C VAL A 69 8.75 -12.13 0.77
N PHE A 70 7.80 -11.36 0.26
CA PHE A 70 6.37 -11.55 0.57
C PHE A 70 5.83 -12.87 0.02
N ARG A 71 6.22 -13.23 -1.21
CA ARG A 71 5.85 -14.49 -1.83
C ARG A 71 6.44 -15.67 -1.07
N TYR A 72 7.73 -15.62 -0.74
CA TYR A 72 8.40 -16.66 0.04
C TYR A 72 7.74 -16.89 1.40
N LEU A 73 7.38 -15.83 2.12
CA LEU A 73 6.66 -15.93 3.39
C LEU A 73 5.28 -16.57 3.21
N GLY A 74 4.54 -16.18 2.17
CA GLY A 74 3.23 -16.75 1.84
C GLY A 74 3.32 -18.25 1.56
N GLU A 75 4.28 -18.69 0.74
CA GLU A 75 4.50 -20.10 0.43
C GLU A 75 4.85 -20.94 1.67
N ARG A 76 5.71 -20.39 2.54
CA ARG A 76 6.07 -21.06 3.81
C ARG A 76 4.89 -21.26 4.75
N LEU A 77 3.99 -20.29 4.82
CA LEU A 77 2.78 -20.40 5.63
C LEU A 77 1.81 -21.43 5.04
N LEU A 78 1.70 -21.52 3.69
CA LEU A 78 0.84 -22.48 3.00
C LEU A 78 1.28 -23.93 3.18
N GLU A 79 2.57 -24.23 3.33
CA GLU A 79 3.08 -25.60 3.53
C GLU A 79 2.43 -26.30 4.73
N ARG A 80 1.91 -25.56 5.70
CA ARG A 80 1.29 -26.09 6.92
C ARG A 80 -0.21 -26.29 6.82
N ILE A 81 -0.86 -25.84 5.74
CA ILE A 81 -2.32 -25.82 5.61
C ILE A 81 -2.79 -26.92 4.68
N ARG A 82 -3.82 -27.68 5.13
CA ARG A 82 -4.36 -28.84 4.41
C ARG A 82 -5.88 -28.78 4.21
N SER A 83 -6.53 -27.65 4.49
CA SER A 83 -7.97 -27.47 4.35
C SER A 83 -8.33 -26.29 3.45
N GLN A 84 -9.46 -26.39 2.75
CA GLN A 84 -9.96 -25.30 1.87
C GLN A 84 -10.13 -23.98 2.65
N GLY A 85 -10.80 -24.05 3.80
CA GLY A 85 -11.01 -22.88 4.64
C GLY A 85 -9.70 -22.29 5.18
N GLY A 86 -8.73 -23.15 5.50
CA GLY A 86 -7.40 -22.71 5.94
C GLY A 86 -6.64 -21.95 4.84
N ILE A 87 -6.71 -22.42 3.58
CA ILE A 87 -6.09 -21.70 2.45
C ILE A 87 -6.75 -20.33 2.26
N MET A 88 -8.10 -20.28 2.21
CA MET A 88 -8.82 -19.02 2.09
C MET A 88 -8.49 -18.07 3.24
N LEU A 89 -8.49 -18.57 4.48
CA LEU A 89 -8.17 -17.80 5.67
C LEU A 89 -6.75 -17.22 5.59
N LEU A 90 -5.76 -18.07 5.25
CA LEU A 90 -4.39 -17.61 5.09
C LEU A 90 -4.26 -16.52 4.03
N LEU A 91 -4.84 -16.69 2.85
CA LEU A 91 -4.75 -15.72 1.76
C LEU A 91 -5.38 -14.37 2.14
N VAL A 92 -6.56 -14.40 2.77
CA VAL A 92 -7.25 -13.20 3.26
C VAL A 92 -6.41 -12.49 4.32
N PHE A 93 -5.88 -13.24 5.30
CA PHE A 93 -5.08 -12.65 6.39
C PHE A 93 -3.67 -12.27 5.97
N LEU A 94 -3.11 -12.87 4.90
CA LEU A 94 -1.89 -12.38 4.25
C LEU A 94 -2.08 -10.95 3.71
N CYS A 95 -3.21 -10.69 3.05
CA CYS A 95 -3.57 -9.34 2.62
C CYS A 95 -3.84 -8.42 3.82
N PHE A 96 -4.58 -8.89 4.81
CA PHE A 96 -4.94 -8.12 6.00
C PHE A 96 -3.71 -7.66 6.80
N PHE A 97 -2.85 -8.59 7.21
CA PHE A 97 -1.64 -8.26 7.97
C PHE A 97 -0.54 -7.65 7.09
N GLY A 98 -0.42 -8.12 5.84
CA GLY A 98 0.52 -7.55 4.88
C GLY A 98 0.27 -6.06 4.67
N SER A 99 -0.98 -5.65 4.51
CA SER A 99 -1.36 -4.26 4.30
C SER A 99 -1.11 -3.34 5.50
N MET A 100 -0.89 -3.88 6.69
CA MET A 100 -0.47 -3.10 7.85
C MET A 100 0.97 -2.60 7.74
N LEU A 101 1.81 -3.34 7.01
CA LEU A 101 3.25 -3.09 6.88
C LEU A 101 3.59 -2.45 5.53
N ILE A 102 2.90 -2.90 4.48
CA ILE A 102 3.00 -2.39 3.12
C ILE A 102 1.64 -1.83 2.73
N THR A 103 1.56 -0.85 1.87
CA THR A 103 0.27 -0.25 1.53
C THR A 103 -0.73 -1.30 1.03
N ASN A 104 -2.03 -1.06 1.23
CA ASN A 104 -3.10 -1.94 0.76
C ASN A 104 -2.96 -2.31 -0.73
N ASP A 105 -2.61 -1.35 -1.58
CA ASP A 105 -2.46 -1.55 -3.02
C ASP A 105 -1.29 -2.49 -3.34
N VAL A 106 -0.14 -2.32 -2.68
CA VAL A 106 1.01 -3.20 -2.84
C VAL A 106 0.72 -4.60 -2.30
N ALA A 107 0.00 -4.71 -1.19
CA ALA A 107 -0.46 -6.01 -0.66
C ALA A 107 -1.35 -6.73 -1.68
N LEU A 108 -2.29 -6.03 -2.32
CA LEU A 108 -3.17 -6.60 -3.34
C LEU A 108 -2.41 -7.02 -4.60
N ILE A 109 -1.55 -6.16 -5.14
CA ILE A 109 -0.74 -6.48 -6.33
C ILE A 109 0.16 -7.70 -6.09
N THR A 110 0.63 -7.87 -4.85
CA THR A 110 1.53 -8.97 -4.49
C THR A 110 0.76 -10.27 -4.22
N PHE A 111 -0.26 -10.21 -3.38
CA PHE A 111 -0.89 -11.42 -2.83
C PHE A 111 -2.10 -11.90 -3.63
N VAL A 112 -2.79 -11.06 -4.40
CA VAL A 112 -3.95 -11.51 -5.19
C VAL A 112 -3.53 -12.43 -6.34
N PRO A 113 -2.54 -12.11 -7.19
CA PRO A 113 -2.07 -13.04 -8.22
C PRO A 113 -1.54 -14.36 -7.62
N PHE A 114 -0.81 -14.27 -6.50
CA PHE A 114 -0.35 -15.43 -5.76
C PHE A 114 -1.54 -16.27 -5.24
N GLY A 115 -2.57 -15.63 -4.67
CA GLY A 115 -3.76 -16.30 -4.17
C GLY A 115 -4.56 -17.01 -5.28
N ILE A 116 -4.70 -16.38 -6.44
CA ILE A 116 -5.35 -16.99 -7.62
C ILE A 116 -4.60 -18.25 -8.04
N MET A 117 -3.27 -18.17 -8.17
CA MET A 117 -2.44 -19.33 -8.52
C MET A 117 -2.62 -20.48 -7.52
N ILE A 118 -2.59 -20.21 -6.22
CA ILE A 118 -2.79 -21.21 -5.17
C ILE A 118 -4.18 -21.84 -5.24
N LEU A 119 -5.23 -21.04 -5.44
CA LEU A 119 -6.60 -21.55 -5.56
C LEU A 119 -6.80 -22.42 -6.81
N GLU A 120 -6.13 -22.10 -7.92
CA GLU A 120 -6.13 -22.92 -9.12
C GLU A 120 -5.42 -24.25 -8.91
N MET A 121 -4.22 -24.23 -8.30
CA MET A 121 -3.48 -25.45 -7.93
C MET A 121 -4.23 -26.34 -6.93
N ALA A 122 -5.03 -25.73 -6.06
CA ALA A 122 -5.89 -26.41 -5.10
C ALA A 122 -7.21 -26.94 -5.71
N ALA A 123 -7.43 -26.78 -7.03
CA ALA A 123 -8.68 -27.06 -7.72
C ALA A 123 -9.90 -26.33 -7.11
N MET A 124 -9.69 -25.11 -6.60
CA MET A 124 -10.69 -24.27 -5.93
C MET A 124 -11.14 -23.09 -6.83
N ARG A 125 -11.19 -23.25 -8.15
CA ARG A 125 -11.55 -22.19 -9.10
C ARG A 125 -12.86 -21.49 -8.77
N GLU A 126 -13.85 -22.24 -8.30
CA GLU A 126 -15.16 -21.69 -7.85
C GLU A 126 -15.05 -20.71 -6.67
N LYS A 127 -13.96 -20.76 -5.90
CA LYS A 127 -13.71 -19.92 -4.74
C LYS A 127 -12.87 -18.67 -5.04
N ILE A 128 -12.32 -18.54 -6.25
CA ILE A 128 -11.41 -17.44 -6.61
C ILE A 128 -12.12 -16.09 -6.41
N CYS A 129 -13.29 -15.89 -7.00
CA CYS A 129 -14.00 -14.61 -6.90
C CYS A 129 -14.26 -14.22 -5.44
N CYS A 130 -14.81 -15.13 -4.64
CA CYS A 130 -15.11 -14.88 -3.24
C CYS A 130 -13.83 -14.61 -2.44
N THR A 131 -12.77 -15.42 -2.63
CA THR A 131 -11.51 -15.26 -1.88
C THR A 131 -10.83 -13.95 -2.24
N VAL A 132 -10.76 -13.59 -3.53
CA VAL A 132 -10.14 -12.33 -3.99
C VAL A 132 -10.93 -11.13 -3.45
N THR A 133 -12.26 -11.19 -3.43
CA THR A 133 -13.08 -10.15 -2.81
C THR A 133 -12.76 -10.00 -1.32
N LEU A 134 -12.68 -11.10 -0.58
CA LEU A 134 -12.31 -11.06 0.85
C LEU A 134 -10.87 -10.61 1.06
N MET A 135 -9.92 -10.96 0.18
CA MET A 135 -8.54 -10.44 0.20
C MET A 135 -8.51 -8.92 0.01
N THR A 136 -9.33 -8.40 -0.91
CA THR A 136 -9.44 -6.96 -1.19
C THR A 136 -10.03 -6.21 0.02
N ILE A 137 -11.11 -6.73 0.59
CA ILE A 137 -11.69 -6.18 1.82
C ILE A 137 -10.65 -6.27 2.96
N GLY A 138 -9.96 -7.42 3.07
CA GLY A 138 -8.93 -7.65 4.08
C GLY A 138 -7.78 -6.65 3.99
N ALA A 139 -7.25 -6.38 2.80
CA ALA A 139 -6.19 -5.41 2.61
C ALA A 139 -6.62 -3.99 3.02
N ASN A 140 -7.83 -3.57 2.64
CA ASN A 140 -8.34 -2.25 3.02
C ASN A 140 -8.61 -2.12 4.52
N LEU A 141 -9.21 -3.13 5.15
CA LEU A 141 -9.49 -3.11 6.59
C LEU A 141 -8.23 -3.30 7.44
N GLY A 142 -7.26 -4.11 6.98
CA GLY A 142 -5.98 -4.27 7.68
C GLY A 142 -5.15 -3.01 7.64
N SER A 143 -5.09 -2.35 6.48
CA SER A 143 -4.28 -1.15 6.27
C SER A 143 -4.68 0.03 7.18
N MET A 144 -5.90 0.04 7.71
CA MET A 144 -6.33 1.12 8.61
C MET A 144 -5.65 1.06 9.98
N PHE A 145 -5.05 -0.09 10.36
CA PHE A 145 -4.45 -0.26 11.69
C PHE A 145 -3.21 0.61 11.89
N THR A 146 -2.39 0.79 10.86
CA THR A 146 -1.12 1.55 10.97
C THR A 146 -1.17 2.82 10.13
N PRO A 147 -0.42 3.87 10.51
CA PRO A 147 -0.32 5.07 9.68
C PRO A 147 0.20 4.80 8.28
N MET A 148 1.08 3.80 8.13
CA MET A 148 1.72 3.47 6.84
C MET A 148 0.93 2.51 5.96
N GLY A 149 -0.14 1.90 6.48
CA GLY A 149 -0.95 0.94 5.73
C GLY A 149 -1.68 1.55 4.54
N ASN A 150 -1.97 2.84 4.59
CA ASN A 150 -2.45 3.61 3.44
C ASN A 150 -2.11 5.11 3.58
N PRO A 151 -2.02 5.84 2.46
CA PRO A 151 -1.65 7.24 2.46
C PRO A 151 -2.62 8.15 3.24
N GLN A 152 -3.92 7.80 3.24
CA GLN A 152 -4.95 8.54 3.97
C GLN A 152 -4.70 8.49 5.47
N ASN A 153 -4.36 7.31 6.01
CA ASN A 153 -4.01 7.15 7.41
C ASN A 153 -2.76 7.91 7.79
N LEU A 154 -1.74 7.90 6.94
CA LEU A 154 -0.51 8.64 7.19
C LEU A 154 -0.77 10.15 7.27
N TYR A 155 -1.61 10.66 6.38
CA TYR A 155 -2.03 12.06 6.40
C TYR A 155 -2.81 12.41 7.67
N LEU A 156 -3.85 11.61 8.01
CA LEU A 156 -4.66 11.83 9.22
C LEU A 156 -3.82 11.71 10.50
N TYR A 157 -2.90 10.75 10.54
CA TYR A 157 -1.95 10.59 11.64
C TYR A 157 -1.08 11.85 11.80
N GLY A 158 -0.52 12.38 10.70
CA GLY A 158 0.27 13.60 10.71
C GLY A 158 -0.51 14.83 11.21
N LEU A 159 -1.81 14.92 10.88
CA LEU A 159 -2.68 16.00 11.35
C LEU A 159 -3.09 15.85 12.83
N SER A 160 -3.23 14.61 13.32
CA SER A 160 -3.78 14.32 14.64
C SER A 160 -2.85 14.73 15.78
N GLY A 161 -1.55 14.82 15.53
CA GLY A 161 -0.53 15.05 16.57
C GLY A 161 -0.39 13.90 17.58
N MET A 162 -1.06 12.75 17.36
CA MET A 162 -1.01 11.57 18.24
C MET A 162 0.35 10.90 18.17
N LYS A 163 0.74 10.24 19.27
CA LYS A 163 1.86 9.29 19.24
C LYS A 163 1.44 8.00 18.53
N LEU A 164 2.41 7.28 17.95
CA LEU A 164 2.15 6.04 17.21
C LEU A 164 1.33 5.03 18.04
N LEU A 165 1.69 4.81 19.30
CA LEU A 165 0.96 3.88 20.17
C LEU A 165 -0.49 4.31 20.42
N GLU A 166 -0.75 5.61 20.59
CA GLU A 166 -2.10 6.15 20.79
C GLU A 166 -2.96 5.88 19.54
N PHE A 167 -2.41 6.09 18.34
CA PHE A 167 -3.08 5.78 17.09
C PHE A 167 -3.39 4.28 16.96
N LEU A 168 -2.42 3.42 17.27
CA LEU A 168 -2.61 1.96 17.22
C LEU A 168 -3.70 1.49 18.21
N PHE A 169 -3.69 2.01 19.45
CA PHE A 169 -4.74 1.68 20.43
C PHE A 169 -6.12 2.19 20.01
N LEU A 170 -6.20 3.35 19.37
CA LEU A 170 -7.46 3.89 18.83
C LEU A 170 -8.02 2.98 17.71
N MET A 171 -7.15 2.48 16.81
CA MET A 171 -7.56 1.67 15.68
C MET A 171 -7.74 0.18 16.01
N LEU A 172 -7.19 -0.29 17.15
CA LEU A 172 -7.20 -1.70 17.54
C LEU A 172 -8.60 -2.31 17.60
N PRO A 173 -9.61 -1.71 18.25
CA PRO A 173 -10.93 -2.33 18.36
C PRO A 173 -11.62 -2.48 17.01
N LEU A 174 -11.49 -1.50 16.11
CA LEU A 174 -12.04 -1.55 14.76
C LEU A 174 -11.36 -2.62 13.93
N THR A 175 -10.02 -2.69 14.00
CA THR A 175 -9.23 -3.68 13.29
C THR A 175 -9.49 -5.10 13.79
N ALA A 176 -9.64 -5.30 15.09
CA ALA A 176 -10.00 -6.58 15.69
C ALA A 176 -11.41 -7.03 15.28
N ALA A 177 -12.39 -6.13 15.27
CA ALA A 177 -13.74 -6.41 14.78
C ALA A 177 -13.71 -6.79 13.27
N ALA A 178 -12.94 -6.06 12.45
CA ALA A 178 -12.76 -6.37 11.05
C ALA A 178 -12.13 -7.76 10.82
N ALA A 179 -11.08 -8.10 11.59
CA ALA A 179 -10.44 -9.42 11.54
C ALA A 179 -11.43 -10.54 11.88
N LEU A 180 -12.24 -10.35 12.94
CA LEU A 180 -13.27 -11.30 13.34
C LEU A 180 -14.31 -11.50 12.23
N LEU A 181 -14.84 -10.42 11.66
CA LEU A 181 -15.83 -10.48 10.59
C LEU A 181 -15.28 -11.17 9.33
N LEU A 182 -14.01 -10.90 8.97
CA LEU A 182 -13.34 -11.59 7.87
C LEU A 182 -13.18 -13.08 8.14
N ALA A 183 -12.76 -13.46 9.36
CA ALA A 183 -12.65 -14.86 9.74
C ALA A 183 -14.00 -15.58 9.67
N LEU A 184 -15.06 -14.98 10.21
CA LEU A 184 -16.41 -15.52 10.13
C LEU A 184 -16.90 -15.65 8.68
N SER A 185 -16.63 -14.65 7.83
CA SER A 185 -16.95 -14.68 6.41
C SER A 185 -16.27 -15.86 5.71
N VAL A 186 -14.96 -16.06 5.96
CA VAL A 186 -14.25 -17.21 5.40
C VAL A 186 -14.84 -18.54 5.88
N VAL A 187 -15.16 -18.68 7.17
CA VAL A 187 -15.79 -19.89 7.72
C VAL A 187 -17.14 -20.15 7.04
N PHE A 188 -17.93 -19.11 6.83
CA PHE A 188 -19.24 -19.22 6.19
C PHE A 188 -19.15 -19.65 4.71
N TYR A 189 -18.18 -19.10 3.96
CA TYR A 189 -18.01 -19.39 2.52
C TYR A 189 -17.13 -20.62 2.25
N SER A 190 -16.36 -21.12 3.24
CA SER A 190 -15.52 -22.30 3.06
C SER A 190 -16.31 -23.59 3.18
N LYS A 191 -16.01 -24.56 2.31
CA LYS A 191 -16.51 -25.94 2.46
C LYS A 191 -15.50 -26.78 3.24
N LYS A 192 -15.98 -27.75 4.00
CA LYS A 192 -15.10 -28.75 4.65
C LYS A 192 -14.51 -29.67 3.57
N GLY A 193 -13.23 -29.56 3.29
CA GLY A 193 -12.50 -30.43 2.36
C GLY A 193 -11.01 -30.46 2.71
N LYS A 194 -10.38 -31.64 2.62
CA LYS A 194 -8.92 -31.77 2.72
C LYS A 194 -8.32 -31.59 1.34
N ILE A 195 -7.26 -30.80 1.25
CA ILE A 195 -6.52 -30.56 0.01
C ILE A 195 -5.07 -30.99 0.22
N LYS A 196 -4.48 -31.58 -0.81
CA LYS A 196 -3.04 -31.78 -0.92
C LYS A 196 -2.53 -30.77 -1.95
N LEU A 197 -1.91 -29.69 -1.51
CA LEU A 197 -1.16 -28.81 -2.38
C LEU A 197 0.18 -29.44 -2.70
N GLN A 198 0.44 -29.71 -3.97
CA GLN A 198 1.78 -30.00 -4.48
C GLN A 198 2.26 -28.72 -5.18
N MET A 199 3.15 -28.00 -4.52
CA MET A 199 3.83 -26.86 -5.15
C MET A 199 4.94 -27.42 -6.05
N GLU A 200 4.79 -27.29 -7.36
CA GLU A 200 5.77 -27.75 -8.34
C GLU A 200 7.04 -26.92 -8.35
N GLU A 201 6.92 -25.60 -8.08
CA GLU A 201 8.05 -24.69 -7.97
C GLU A 201 8.01 -23.92 -6.64
N LYS A 202 9.09 -24.03 -5.87
CA LYS A 202 9.28 -23.22 -4.66
C LYS A 202 10.05 -21.97 -5.00
N THR A 203 9.58 -20.85 -4.46
CA THR A 203 10.35 -19.59 -4.54
C THR A 203 11.70 -19.80 -3.85
N GLU A 204 12.77 -19.39 -4.52
CA GLU A 204 14.10 -19.36 -3.93
C GLU A 204 14.12 -18.53 -2.64
N ARG A 205 14.99 -18.88 -1.72
CA ARG A 205 15.15 -18.09 -0.50
C ARG A 205 15.64 -16.70 -0.85
N PRO A 206 14.97 -15.64 -0.36
CA PRO A 206 15.45 -14.29 -0.59
C PRO A 206 16.87 -14.10 -0.05
N ASP A 207 17.65 -13.28 -0.74
CA ASP A 207 18.98 -12.89 -0.26
C ASP A 207 18.86 -12.22 1.12
N LEU A 208 19.42 -12.88 2.13
CA LEU A 208 19.30 -12.47 3.53
C LEU A 208 19.92 -11.08 3.78
N VAL A 209 21.07 -10.79 3.15
CA VAL A 209 21.78 -9.53 3.36
C VAL A 209 20.98 -8.37 2.76
N ARG A 210 20.50 -8.52 1.53
CA ARG A 210 19.65 -7.52 0.88
C ARG A 210 18.32 -7.36 1.60
N THR A 211 17.70 -8.46 2.04
CA THR A 211 16.46 -8.41 2.81
C THR A 211 16.67 -7.65 4.12
N ALA A 212 17.72 -7.96 4.89
CA ALA A 212 18.05 -7.26 6.13
C ALA A 212 18.30 -5.76 5.90
N PHE A 213 18.95 -5.41 4.79
CA PHE A 213 19.17 -4.02 4.40
C PHE A 213 17.86 -3.27 4.15
N TYR A 214 16.92 -3.83 3.36
CA TYR A 214 15.63 -3.18 3.13
C TYR A 214 14.75 -3.17 4.38
N VAL A 215 14.82 -4.19 5.24
CA VAL A 215 14.15 -4.17 6.55
C VAL A 215 14.71 -3.05 7.42
N PHE A 216 16.02 -2.83 7.43
CA PHE A 216 16.65 -1.71 8.14
C PHE A 216 16.12 -0.35 7.60
N LEU A 217 16.09 -0.17 6.28
CA LEU A 217 15.52 1.04 5.66
C LEU A 217 14.04 1.22 6.02
N PHE A 218 13.26 0.13 6.10
CA PHE A 218 11.88 0.18 6.55
C PHE A 218 11.76 0.65 8.00
N LEU A 219 12.63 0.17 8.89
CA LEU A 219 12.67 0.64 10.28
C LEU A 219 13.02 2.14 10.38
N LEU A 220 13.88 2.68 9.51
CA LEU A 220 14.13 4.12 9.43
C LEU A 220 12.86 4.89 9.00
N CYS A 221 12.09 4.36 8.05
CA CYS A 221 10.79 4.95 7.70
C CYS A 221 9.84 5.00 8.92
N LEU A 222 9.78 3.91 9.72
CA LEU A 222 8.98 3.89 10.95
C LEU A 222 9.44 4.93 11.96
N GLN A 223 10.74 5.14 12.11
CA GLN A 223 11.30 6.18 12.97
C GLN A 223 10.87 7.57 12.53
N THR A 224 10.84 7.82 11.22
CA THR A 224 10.38 9.10 10.66
C THR A 224 8.87 9.29 10.89
N VAL A 225 8.06 8.24 10.69
CA VAL A 225 6.62 8.28 11.02
C VAL A 225 6.38 8.62 12.50
N ASN A 226 7.23 8.10 13.38
CA ASN A 226 7.17 8.39 14.83
C ASN A 226 7.76 9.77 15.21
N GLY A 227 8.24 10.55 14.25
CA GLY A 227 8.80 11.89 14.47
C GLY A 227 10.21 11.93 15.06
N THR A 228 10.90 10.79 15.17
CA THR A 228 12.26 10.71 15.73
C THR A 228 13.36 11.02 14.70
N LEU A 229 13.08 10.80 13.42
CA LEU A 229 14.00 11.07 12.31
C LEU A 229 13.36 12.10 11.36
N PRO A 230 14.04 13.21 11.00
CA PRO A 230 13.56 14.15 10.01
C PRO A 230 13.35 13.52 8.63
N ALA A 231 12.24 13.88 7.95
CA ALA A 231 11.88 13.30 6.66
C ALA A 231 12.93 13.57 5.57
N GLU A 232 13.59 14.73 5.61
CA GLU A 232 14.64 15.13 4.67
C GLU A 232 15.86 14.22 4.76
N ILE A 233 16.25 13.83 5.98
CA ILE A 233 17.37 12.90 6.21
C ILE A 233 16.99 11.52 5.69
N LEU A 234 15.76 11.04 5.97
CA LEU A 234 15.26 9.80 5.42
C LEU A 234 15.32 9.80 3.89
N LEU A 235 14.86 10.89 3.25
CA LEU A 235 14.87 11.01 1.79
C LEU A 235 16.28 10.83 1.22
N ILE A 236 17.26 11.53 1.78
CA ILE A 236 18.66 11.44 1.33
C ILE A 236 19.19 10.02 1.47
N LEU A 237 18.93 9.37 2.62
CA LEU A 237 19.36 8.00 2.87
C LEU A 237 18.74 7.00 1.87
N ILE A 238 17.41 7.11 1.62
CA ILE A 238 16.72 6.23 0.69
C ILE A 238 17.16 6.47 -0.76
N LEU A 239 17.32 7.74 -1.17
CA LEU A 239 17.81 8.06 -2.51
C LEU A 239 19.23 7.51 -2.72
N ALA A 240 20.11 7.66 -1.75
CA ALA A 240 21.47 7.13 -1.81
C ALA A 240 21.48 5.58 -1.86
N ALA A 241 20.67 4.94 -1.00
CA ALA A 241 20.54 3.49 -0.93
C ALA A 241 20.02 2.88 -2.24
N VAL A 242 18.94 3.44 -2.79
CA VAL A 242 18.34 2.97 -4.05
C VAL A 242 19.25 3.27 -5.25
N ALA A 243 19.91 4.44 -5.28
CA ALA A 243 20.83 4.79 -6.36
C ALA A 243 22.09 3.89 -6.38
N ALA A 244 22.58 3.48 -5.20
CA ALA A 244 23.72 2.58 -5.08
C ALA A 244 23.35 1.11 -5.32
N GLY A 245 22.12 0.71 -4.97
CA GLY A 245 21.63 -0.66 -5.09
C GLY A 245 20.97 -0.96 -6.43
N ASP A 246 19.68 -0.66 -6.55
CA ASP A 246 18.90 -0.92 -7.77
C ASP A 246 18.07 0.31 -8.18
N LYS A 247 18.58 1.08 -9.12
CA LYS A 247 17.91 2.27 -9.68
C LYS A 247 16.53 1.96 -10.31
N ARG A 248 16.26 0.70 -10.67
CA ARG A 248 14.97 0.30 -11.26
C ARG A 248 13.82 0.42 -10.24
N LEU A 249 14.12 0.46 -8.95
CA LEU A 249 13.12 0.64 -7.91
C LEU A 249 12.43 1.99 -7.99
N PHE A 250 13.11 3.04 -8.47
CA PHE A 250 12.46 4.33 -8.73
C PHE A 250 11.30 4.21 -9.73
N ALA A 251 11.41 3.34 -10.73
CA ALA A 251 10.33 3.10 -11.68
C ALA A 251 9.14 2.30 -11.11
N LYS A 252 9.32 1.69 -9.93
CA LYS A 252 8.26 0.93 -9.23
C LYS A 252 7.48 1.77 -8.22
N VAL A 253 7.93 3.01 -7.96
CA VAL A 253 7.18 3.97 -7.12
C VAL A 253 5.95 4.45 -7.87
N ASP A 254 4.81 4.48 -7.20
CA ASP A 254 3.56 5.00 -7.77
C ASP A 254 3.54 6.53 -7.74
N TYR A 255 4.10 7.13 -8.78
CA TYR A 255 4.09 8.59 -8.96
C TYR A 255 2.71 9.15 -9.22
N SER A 256 1.78 8.36 -9.78
CA SER A 256 0.39 8.79 -9.99
C SER A 256 -0.30 9.04 -8.64
N LEU A 257 -0.10 8.15 -7.69
CA LEU A 257 -0.58 8.28 -6.32
C LEU A 257 0.03 9.52 -5.63
N LEU A 258 1.35 9.70 -5.71
CA LEU A 258 2.03 10.87 -5.13
C LEU A 258 1.49 12.18 -5.71
N LEU A 259 1.35 12.28 -7.04
CA LEU A 259 0.80 13.46 -7.70
C LEU A 259 -0.66 13.70 -7.31
N THR A 260 -1.44 12.64 -7.13
CA THR A 260 -2.82 12.74 -6.66
C THR A 260 -2.89 13.37 -5.26
N PHE A 261 -2.03 12.93 -4.33
CA PHE A 261 -1.95 13.54 -3.00
C PHE A 261 -1.47 14.98 -3.04
N LEU A 262 -0.49 15.28 -3.89
CA LEU A 262 -0.03 16.65 -4.10
C LEU A 262 -1.20 17.56 -4.55
N CYS A 263 -2.00 17.10 -5.51
CA CYS A 263 -3.19 17.82 -5.97
C CYS A 263 -4.22 17.98 -4.84
N PHE A 264 -4.44 16.96 -4.02
CA PHE A 264 -5.33 17.08 -2.86
C PHE A 264 -4.82 18.08 -1.82
N PHE A 265 -3.52 18.12 -1.54
CA PHE A 265 -2.96 19.12 -0.62
C PHE A 265 -3.14 20.54 -1.15
N VAL A 266 -2.95 20.75 -2.45
CA VAL A 266 -3.25 22.04 -3.10
C VAL A 266 -4.72 22.39 -2.94
N PHE A 267 -5.62 21.48 -3.25
CA PHE A 267 -7.07 21.68 -3.20
C PHE A 267 -7.55 21.96 -1.76
N ILE A 268 -7.16 21.12 -0.79
CA ILE A 268 -7.56 21.28 0.62
C ILE A 268 -6.97 22.56 1.21
N GLY A 269 -5.70 22.86 0.92
CA GLY A 269 -5.06 24.10 1.37
C GLY A 269 -5.74 25.37 0.87
N ASN A 270 -6.29 25.33 -0.36
CA ASN A 270 -7.07 26.44 -0.90
C ASN A 270 -8.49 26.51 -0.30
N ILE A 271 -9.18 25.37 -0.14
CA ILE A 271 -10.55 25.34 0.42
C ILE A 271 -10.59 25.77 1.87
N ASN A 272 -9.64 25.35 2.70
CA ASN A 272 -9.57 25.78 4.11
C ASN A 272 -9.44 27.28 4.29
N ARG A 273 -9.13 28.03 3.23
CA ARG A 273 -9.01 29.49 3.22
C ARG A 273 -10.26 30.18 2.63
N PHE A 274 -11.22 29.40 2.15
CA PHE A 274 -12.47 29.93 1.58
C PHE A 274 -13.54 30.17 2.64
N GLY A 275 -13.38 29.68 3.86
CA GLY A 275 -14.22 29.85 5.04
C GLY A 275 -13.50 30.67 6.09
#